data_511118107aac2546ed952ca6a99ce315
#
_entry.id   511118107aac2546ed952ca6a99ce315
#
_cell.length_a   1.000
_cell.length_b   1.000
_cell.length_c   1.000
_cell.angle_alpha   90.00
_cell.angle_beta   90.00
_cell.angle_gamma   90.00
#
_symmetry.space_group_name_H-M   'P 1'
#
loop_
_entity.id
_entity.type
_entity.pdbx_description
1 polymer ?
#
loop_
_entity_poly.entity_id
_entity_poly.type
_entity_poly.pdbx_seq_one_letter_code
_entity_poly.pdbx_strand_id
1 'polypeptide(L)'
;HPELNRVIYSMKMPYNVTIAAQIAVRETFQDMDRMRATIGAIIAERDVLYRKLKTQRIVDPIPSQSNFILCRVLRGEAKAITLGLQRRGIFIRYFNKPMLQNMIRISVGKPEHTDAVIDALSSVSPQ
;
A
#
# COMPACT_ATOMS: atom_id res chain seq x y z
N HIS A 1 25.75 26.82 -1.47
CA HIS A 1 24.92 27.86 -0.87
C HIS A 1 23.63 27.23 -0.33
N PRO A 2 23.16 27.55 0.88
CA PRO A 2 21.98 26.91 1.50
C PRO A 2 20.71 26.99 0.63
N GLU A 3 20.47 28.12 -0.01
CA GLU A 3 19.30 28.31 -0.89
C GLU A 3 19.35 27.43 -2.15
N LEU A 4 20.55 27.27 -2.76
CA LEU A 4 20.74 26.40 -3.91
C LEU A 4 20.48 24.94 -3.51
N ASN A 5 20.98 24.51 -2.35
CA ASN A 5 20.70 23.17 -1.82
C ASN A 5 19.20 22.94 -1.61
N ARG A 6 18.49 23.93 -1.08
CA ARG A 6 17.03 23.85 -0.88
C ARG A 6 16.29 23.62 -2.21
N VAL A 7 16.66 24.34 -3.26
CA VAL A 7 16.09 24.16 -4.61
C VAL A 7 16.40 22.78 -5.15
N ILE A 8 17.66 22.33 -5.08
CA ILE A 8 18.07 21.00 -5.54
C ILE A 8 17.31 19.90 -4.80
N TYR A 9 17.17 20.01 -3.47
CA TYR A 9 16.41 19.05 -2.67
C TYR A 9 14.92 19.00 -3.02
N SER A 10 14.31 20.12 -3.42
CA SER A 10 12.90 20.15 -3.84
C SER A 10 12.66 19.47 -5.21
N MET A 11 13.68 19.42 -6.05
CA MET A 11 13.64 18.80 -7.38
C MET A 11 14.11 17.33 -7.37
N LYS A 12 14.83 16.93 -6.34
CA LYS A 12 15.41 15.59 -6.25
C LYS A 12 14.31 14.55 -6.03
N MET A 13 14.38 13.44 -6.77
CA MET A 13 13.54 12.27 -6.50
C MET A 13 13.75 11.79 -5.05
N PRO A 14 12.68 11.37 -4.35
CA PRO A 14 12.74 11.03 -2.93
C PRO A 14 13.68 9.85 -2.61
N TYR A 15 13.92 8.98 -3.59
CA TYR A 15 14.78 7.80 -3.42
C TYR A 15 15.98 7.85 -4.36
N ASN A 16 17.14 7.50 -3.82
CA ASN A 16 18.35 7.31 -4.61
C ASN A 16 18.34 5.91 -5.24
N VAL A 17 18.77 5.81 -6.51
CA VAL A 17 19.02 4.52 -7.15
C VAL A 17 20.42 4.08 -6.75
N THR A 18 20.52 3.07 -5.91
CA THR A 18 21.81 2.49 -5.49
C THR A 18 22.40 1.58 -6.57
N ILE A 19 23.70 1.32 -6.52
CA ILE A 19 24.35 0.34 -7.42
C ILE A 19 23.70 -1.04 -7.28
N ALA A 20 23.39 -1.46 -6.06
CA ALA A 20 22.70 -2.72 -5.81
C ALA A 20 21.33 -2.78 -6.50
N ALA A 21 20.55 -1.68 -6.47
CA ALA A 21 19.27 -1.60 -7.17
C ALA A 21 19.45 -1.67 -8.70
N GLN A 22 20.48 -1.05 -9.26
CA GLN A 22 20.77 -1.11 -10.70
C GLN A 22 21.13 -2.54 -11.14
N ILE A 23 21.95 -3.24 -10.36
CA ILE A 23 22.29 -4.65 -10.63
C ILE A 23 21.02 -5.51 -10.53
N ALA A 24 20.22 -5.37 -9.47
CA ALA A 24 18.99 -6.13 -9.30
C ALA A 24 18.00 -5.95 -10.46
N VAL A 25 17.85 -4.73 -10.96
CA VAL A 25 16.99 -4.44 -12.13
C VAL A 25 17.57 -5.12 -13.39
N ARG A 26 18.87 -5.03 -13.62
CA ARG A 26 19.53 -5.70 -14.76
C ARG A 26 19.28 -7.20 -14.73
N GLU A 27 19.50 -7.84 -13.59
CA GLU A 27 19.28 -9.28 -13.43
C GLU A 27 17.79 -9.65 -13.59
N THR A 28 16.88 -8.81 -13.08
CA THR A 28 15.43 -9.03 -13.24
C THR A 28 15.02 -9.03 -14.72
N PHE A 29 15.60 -8.16 -15.52
CA PHE A 29 15.33 -8.11 -16.97
C PHE A 29 15.91 -9.31 -17.76
N GLN A 30 16.80 -10.10 -17.17
CA GLN A 30 17.27 -11.36 -17.77
C GLN A 30 16.18 -12.45 -17.73
N ASP A 31 15.22 -12.36 -16.80
CA ASP A 31 14.12 -13.32 -16.65
C ASP A 31 12.76 -12.59 -16.76
N MET A 32 12.44 -12.19 -17.99
CA MET A 32 11.20 -11.46 -18.29
C MET A 32 9.94 -12.29 -18.03
N ASP A 33 10.00 -13.60 -18.16
CA ASP A 33 8.84 -14.46 -17.97
C ASP A 33 8.48 -14.55 -16.49
N ARG A 34 9.47 -14.68 -15.63
CA ARG A 34 9.29 -14.61 -14.17
C ARG A 34 8.75 -13.25 -13.73
N MET A 35 9.27 -12.17 -14.31
CA MET A 35 8.79 -10.82 -14.01
C MET A 35 7.32 -10.65 -14.39
N ARG A 36 6.93 -11.08 -15.61
CA ARG A 36 5.53 -11.04 -16.08
C ARG A 36 4.62 -11.89 -15.20
N ALA A 37 5.03 -13.09 -14.83
CA ALA A 37 4.27 -13.96 -13.92
C ALA A 37 4.05 -13.29 -12.56
N THR A 38 5.08 -12.65 -11.99
CA THR A 38 4.98 -11.92 -10.73
C THR A 38 4.01 -10.73 -10.84
N ILE A 39 4.09 -9.95 -11.90
CA ILE A 39 3.17 -8.83 -12.17
C ILE A 39 1.73 -9.35 -12.30
N GLY A 40 1.53 -10.44 -13.05
CA GLY A 40 0.21 -11.07 -13.20
C GLY A 40 -0.37 -11.52 -11.86
N ALA A 41 0.43 -12.12 -11.01
CA ALA A 41 0.01 -12.53 -9.66
C ALA A 41 -0.40 -11.33 -8.79
N ILE A 42 0.36 -10.23 -8.84
CA ILE A 42 0.03 -9.00 -8.11
C ILE A 42 -1.29 -8.40 -8.61
N ILE A 43 -1.52 -8.37 -9.93
CA ILE A 43 -2.75 -7.87 -10.52
C ILE A 43 -3.95 -8.71 -10.08
N ALA A 44 -3.84 -10.04 -10.17
CA ALA A 44 -4.90 -10.96 -9.76
C ALA A 44 -5.23 -10.81 -8.27
N GLU A 45 -4.22 -10.74 -7.42
CA GLU A 45 -4.40 -10.59 -5.97
C GLU A 45 -4.95 -9.20 -5.60
N ARG A 46 -4.55 -8.14 -6.31
CA ARG A 46 -5.16 -6.81 -6.14
C ARG A 46 -6.67 -6.85 -6.37
N ASP A 47 -7.11 -7.54 -7.40
CA ASP A 47 -8.53 -7.63 -7.74
C ASP A 47 -9.30 -8.47 -6.70
N VAL A 48 -8.67 -9.51 -6.13
CA VAL A 48 -9.22 -10.25 -4.99
C VAL A 48 -9.33 -9.36 -3.76
N LEU A 49 -8.26 -8.67 -3.38
CA LEU A 49 -8.23 -7.74 -2.25
C LEU A 49 -9.30 -6.66 -2.41
N TYR A 50 -9.41 -6.05 -3.59
CA TYR A 50 -10.42 -5.03 -3.88
C TYR A 50 -11.84 -5.55 -3.64
N ARG A 51 -12.18 -6.72 -4.19
CA ARG A 51 -13.51 -7.31 -4.00
C ARG A 51 -13.80 -7.61 -2.53
N LYS A 52 -12.84 -8.17 -1.78
CA LYS A 52 -12.99 -8.45 -0.34
C LYS A 52 -13.13 -7.16 0.47
N LEU A 53 -12.38 -6.10 0.14
CA LEU A 53 -12.52 -4.80 0.80
C LEU A 53 -13.89 -4.16 0.54
N LYS A 54 -14.47 -4.34 -0.65
CA LYS A 54 -15.84 -3.85 -0.96
C LYS A 54 -16.93 -4.49 -0.11
N THR A 55 -16.71 -5.67 0.43
CA THR A 55 -17.68 -6.29 1.35
C THR A 55 -17.53 -5.78 2.78
N GLN A 56 -16.46 -5.07 3.10
CA GLN A 56 -16.23 -4.51 4.43
C GLN A 56 -17.06 -3.23 4.63
N ARG A 57 -17.80 -3.15 5.73
CA ARG A 57 -18.62 -1.97 6.08
C ARG A 57 -17.82 -0.82 6.69
N ILE A 58 -16.55 -1.05 6.97
CA ILE A 58 -15.67 -0.11 7.67
C ILE A 58 -14.84 0.74 6.71
N VAL A 59 -14.62 0.27 5.48
CA VAL A 59 -13.82 0.96 4.46
C VAL A 59 -14.50 0.94 3.09
N ASP A 60 -14.20 1.95 2.27
CA ASP A 60 -14.58 2.01 0.85
C ASP A 60 -13.30 2.08 0.00
N PRO A 61 -12.93 0.99 -0.70
CA PRO A 61 -11.75 0.95 -1.55
C PRO A 61 -11.96 1.72 -2.85
N ILE A 62 -10.96 2.49 -3.24
CA ILE A 62 -10.89 3.20 -4.52
C ILE A 62 -10.25 2.27 -5.56
N PRO A 63 -10.80 2.16 -6.79
CA PRO A 63 -10.20 1.38 -7.88
C PRO A 63 -8.73 1.76 -8.10
N SER A 64 -7.87 0.76 -8.28
CA SER A 64 -6.42 0.97 -8.39
C SER A 64 -5.82 0.20 -9.56
N GLN A 65 -4.85 0.83 -10.22
CA GLN A 65 -3.96 0.21 -11.21
C GLN A 65 -2.55 -0.04 -10.63
N SER A 66 -2.35 0.25 -9.34
CA SER A 66 -1.07 0.10 -8.63
C SER A 66 -1.01 -1.22 -7.84
N ASN A 67 0.09 -1.44 -7.16
CA ASN A 67 0.29 -2.57 -6.23
C ASN A 67 -0.23 -2.27 -4.80
N PHE A 68 -1.17 -1.35 -4.69
CA PHE A 68 -1.86 -1.02 -3.43
C PHE A 68 -3.28 -0.55 -3.70
N ILE A 69 -4.12 -0.55 -2.67
CA ILE A 69 -5.47 0.02 -2.70
C ILE A 69 -5.56 1.11 -1.65
N LEU A 70 -6.00 2.30 -2.09
CA LEU A 70 -6.36 3.40 -1.19
C LEU A 70 -7.82 3.21 -0.77
N CYS A 71 -8.09 3.29 0.54
CA CYS A 71 -9.42 3.12 1.08
C CYS A 71 -9.82 4.35 1.90
N ARG A 72 -11.03 4.84 1.70
CA ARG A 72 -11.67 5.77 2.61
C ARG A 72 -12.23 4.99 3.81
N VAL A 73 -11.97 5.46 5.01
CA VAL A 73 -12.57 4.90 6.22
C VAL A 73 -13.99 5.46 6.36
N LEU A 74 -14.99 4.58 6.44
CA LEU A 74 -16.41 4.92 6.55
C LEU A 74 -16.88 4.99 8.00
N ARG A 75 -16.25 4.21 8.88
CA ARG A 75 -16.61 4.14 10.30
C ARG A 75 -15.34 4.17 11.15
N GLY A 76 -15.33 5.05 12.14
CA GLY A 76 -14.18 5.30 13.00
C GLY A 76 -13.12 6.17 12.34
N GLU A 77 -11.92 6.14 12.89
CA GLU A 77 -10.78 6.92 12.44
C GLU A 77 -9.69 6.05 11.83
N ALA A 78 -9.12 6.50 10.70
CA ALA A 78 -8.04 5.81 10.01
C ALA A 78 -6.83 5.53 10.92
N LYS A 79 -6.51 6.47 11.83
CA LYS A 79 -5.43 6.30 12.80
C LYS A 79 -5.72 5.16 13.79
N ALA A 80 -6.94 5.11 14.33
CA ALA A 80 -7.34 4.07 15.29
C ALA A 80 -7.34 2.68 14.64
N ILE A 81 -7.87 2.56 13.41
CA ILE A 81 -7.84 1.32 12.64
C ILE A 81 -6.40 0.88 12.40
N THR A 82 -5.53 1.80 11.95
CA THR A 82 -4.12 1.48 11.70
C THR A 82 -3.42 0.95 12.95
N LEU A 83 -3.64 1.58 14.11
CA LEU A 83 -3.07 1.12 15.38
C LEU A 83 -3.65 -0.24 15.80
N GLY A 84 -4.95 -0.47 15.57
CA GLY A 84 -5.60 -1.75 15.84
C GLY A 84 -5.02 -2.89 15.00
N LEU A 85 -4.77 -2.65 13.72
CA LEU A 85 -4.11 -3.60 12.83
C LEU A 85 -2.64 -3.83 13.21
N GLN A 86 -1.91 -2.77 13.58
CA GLN A 86 -0.52 -2.84 14.00
C GLN A 86 -0.34 -3.73 15.24
N ARG A 87 -1.25 -3.69 16.22
CA ARG A 87 -1.23 -4.58 17.39
C ARG A 87 -1.36 -6.05 17.03
N ARG A 88 -1.85 -6.37 15.83
CA ARG A 88 -1.97 -7.72 15.26
C ARG A 88 -0.84 -8.06 14.29
N GLY A 89 0.21 -7.23 14.23
CA GLY A 89 1.34 -7.43 13.32
C GLY A 89 1.07 -7.02 11.87
N ILE A 90 -0.07 -6.34 11.57
CA ILE A 90 -0.43 -5.92 10.23
C ILE A 90 -0.14 -4.43 10.06
N PHE A 91 0.82 -4.10 9.21
CA PHE A 91 1.27 -2.72 8.98
C PHE A 91 0.71 -2.18 7.68
N ILE A 92 -0.17 -1.18 7.79
CA ILE A 92 -0.74 -0.44 6.67
C ILE A 92 -0.31 1.03 6.74
N ARG A 93 -0.51 1.77 5.66
CA ARG A 93 -0.16 3.20 5.63
C ARG A 93 -1.34 4.06 6.04
N TYR A 94 -1.16 4.87 7.06
CA TYR A 94 -2.01 5.99 7.46
C TYR A 94 -1.46 7.31 6.92
N PHE A 95 -2.34 8.27 6.63
CA PHE A 95 -1.97 9.60 6.16
C PHE A 95 -2.55 10.67 7.09
N ASN A 96 -1.67 11.57 7.53
CA ASN A 96 -2.07 12.77 8.25
C ASN A 96 -1.85 13.99 7.35
N LYS A 97 -2.62 14.07 6.25
CA LYS A 97 -2.56 15.16 5.27
C LYS A 97 -3.97 15.59 4.86
N PRO A 98 -4.23 16.90 4.64
CA PRO A 98 -5.58 17.39 4.30
C PRO A 98 -6.26 16.67 3.15
N MET A 99 -5.51 16.37 2.07
CA MET A 99 -6.03 15.68 0.88
C MET A 99 -6.33 14.18 1.09
N LEU A 100 -5.82 13.57 2.17
CA LEU A 100 -5.94 12.15 2.47
C LEU A 100 -6.51 11.90 3.88
N GLN A 101 -7.31 12.84 4.35
CA GLN A 101 -7.96 12.70 5.66
C GLN A 101 -8.82 11.45 5.71
N ASN A 102 -8.69 10.73 6.81
CA ASN A 102 -9.40 9.50 7.08
C ASN A 102 -9.24 8.42 5.99
N MET A 103 -8.05 8.36 5.39
CA MET A 103 -7.70 7.35 4.39
C MET A 103 -6.58 6.44 4.89
N ILE A 104 -6.64 5.18 4.46
CA ILE A 104 -5.60 4.17 4.65
C ILE A 104 -5.20 3.59 3.30
N ARG A 105 -3.95 3.16 3.19
CA ARG A 105 -3.44 2.47 1.99
C ARG A 105 -2.98 1.07 2.38
N ILE A 106 -3.51 0.08 1.68
CA ILE A 106 -3.20 -1.33 1.87
C ILE A 106 -2.42 -1.79 0.64
N SER A 107 -1.19 -2.27 0.85
CA SER A 107 -0.37 -2.84 -0.23
C SER A 107 -0.86 -4.25 -0.55
N VAL A 108 -0.82 -4.60 -1.83
CA VAL A 108 -1.11 -5.97 -2.29
C VAL A 108 0.02 -6.87 -1.80
N GLY A 109 -0.34 -7.94 -1.13
CA GLY A 109 0.57 -8.97 -0.64
C GLY A 109 0.31 -10.31 -1.31
N LYS A 110 0.62 -11.39 -0.61
CA LYS A 110 0.21 -12.75 -0.98
C LYS A 110 -1.24 -13.00 -0.53
N PRO A 111 -1.91 -14.07 -1.04
CA PRO A 111 -3.29 -14.40 -0.65
C PRO A 111 -3.50 -14.46 0.87
N GLU A 112 -2.57 -15.08 1.61
CA GLU A 112 -2.64 -15.16 3.07
C GLU A 112 -2.58 -13.79 3.76
N HIS A 113 -1.89 -12.81 3.15
CA HIS A 113 -1.86 -11.43 3.68
C HIS A 113 -3.18 -10.70 3.42
N THR A 114 -3.82 -10.97 2.27
CA THR A 114 -5.17 -10.46 1.99
C THR A 114 -6.16 -10.98 3.02
N ASP A 115 -6.17 -12.29 3.29
CA ASP A 115 -7.08 -12.88 4.27
C ASP A 115 -6.84 -12.29 5.67
N ALA A 116 -5.58 -12.21 6.10
CA ALA A 116 -5.22 -11.66 7.40
C ALA A 116 -5.71 -10.20 7.58
N VAL A 117 -5.57 -9.34 6.56
CA VAL A 117 -6.01 -7.94 6.67
C VAL A 117 -7.54 -7.82 6.69
N ILE A 118 -8.26 -8.66 5.93
CA ILE A 118 -9.72 -8.69 5.90
C ILE A 118 -10.29 -9.16 7.25
N ASP A 119 -9.74 -10.24 7.81
CA ASP A 119 -10.15 -10.77 9.12
C ASP A 119 -9.88 -9.76 10.23
N ALA A 120 -8.73 -9.11 10.17
CA ALA A 120 -8.38 -8.08 11.14
C ALA A 120 -9.29 -6.85 11.05
N LEU A 121 -9.63 -6.38 9.84
CA LEU A 121 -10.58 -5.28 9.63
C LEU A 121 -11.98 -5.62 10.15
N SER A 122 -12.43 -6.85 9.94
CA SER A 122 -13.76 -7.31 10.42
C SER A 122 -13.86 -7.32 11.94
N SER A 123 -12.74 -7.46 12.64
CA SER A 123 -12.68 -7.56 14.11
C SER A 123 -12.26 -6.25 14.80
N VAL A 124 -11.88 -5.21 14.04
CA VAL A 124 -11.68 -3.86 14.59
C VAL A 124 -13.06 -3.21 14.72
N SER A 125 -13.65 -3.28 15.92
CA SER A 125 -14.88 -2.53 16.21
C SER A 125 -14.62 -1.03 16.12
N PRO A 126 -15.42 -0.25 15.39
CA PRO A 126 -15.34 1.20 15.45
C PRO A 126 -15.73 1.65 16.87
N GLN A 127 -14.77 2.27 17.58
CA GLN A 127 -15.07 3.08 18.75
C GLN A 127 -15.68 4.40 18.31
#